data_5a16f6e3fe2ee28f7637be866982f81e
#
_entry.id   5a16f6e3fe2ee28f7637be866982f81e
#
_cell.length_a   1.000
_cell.length_b   1.000
_cell.length_c   1.000
_cell.angle_alpha   90.00
_cell.angle_beta   90.00
_cell.angle_gamma   90.00
#
_symmetry.space_group_name_H-M   'P 1'
#
loop_
_entity.id
_entity.type
_entity.pdbx_description
1 polymer ?
#
loop_
_entity_poly.entity_id
_entity_poly.type
_entity_poly.pdbx_seq_one_letter_code
_entity_poly.pdbx_strand_id
1 'polypeptide(L)'
;MKYDVLFVHPQNYGNLQTYLKLPSLELCQISAVLNQNGYRNKLVDCFIDGHDIQELDNMLPIESPRIVLIYCSEYNHINALHTAYYLAQRYPNALIGILGMIVTFIPEYLLKRYPFIDFVLLGNADYVIKDILERDNKLSCCQDIKNVCYKCGGKIINNGMNYNYSLNDLPTSNRELYDLKKYHFHSPEAIVRSSRGCPSHCAFCNKTAYSPLMVESMKNFFSEIDILIKNGFNQFFFADDTFAFTYYRLLEFCDYYRNHNYSFRWTSNLRLNDITDELISKMKENGAYRVFIGIETLNHKSCELVDKTQNILDLESRIDILKKHKMEFHASLIVGNPGDTIEDLEHTSKFIRKIQPTLATFNTIKVYPGTPLYDNPGQYGILAEDMMWFENPDWNKRPMIYTKDLSPEQIAFYSRKMMVDMLI
;
A
#
# COMPACT_ATOMS: atom_id res chain seq x y z
N MET A 1 -7.34 29.16 -14.03
CA MET A 1 -6.01 28.59 -14.43
C MET A 1 -6.25 27.17 -14.87
N LYS A 2 -5.84 26.81 -16.08
CA LYS A 2 -6.06 25.47 -16.66
C LYS A 2 -5.00 24.50 -16.14
N TYR A 3 -5.43 23.33 -15.67
CA TYR A 3 -4.57 22.20 -15.29
C TYR A 3 -4.61 21.12 -16.36
N ASP A 4 -3.48 20.44 -16.59
CA ASP A 4 -3.43 19.28 -17.47
C ASP A 4 -3.99 18.05 -16.76
N VAL A 5 -3.64 17.87 -15.48
CA VAL A 5 -4.08 16.75 -14.67
C VAL A 5 -4.71 17.21 -13.37
N LEU A 6 -5.87 16.66 -13.06
CA LEU A 6 -6.50 16.73 -11.75
C LEU A 6 -6.32 15.39 -11.05
N PHE A 7 -5.58 15.38 -9.95
CA PHE A 7 -5.54 14.25 -9.02
C PHE A 7 -6.66 14.34 -8.01
N VAL A 8 -7.22 13.20 -7.65
CA VAL A 8 -8.17 13.10 -6.54
C VAL A 8 -7.79 11.95 -5.63
N HIS A 9 -7.70 12.22 -4.34
CA HIS A 9 -7.54 11.21 -3.30
C HIS A 9 -8.85 11.11 -2.50
N PRO A 10 -9.75 10.15 -2.82
CA PRO A 10 -11.03 10.00 -2.16
C PRO A 10 -10.88 9.63 -0.70
N GLN A 11 -11.85 10.03 0.13
CA GLN A 11 -11.94 9.58 1.52
C GLN A 11 -12.17 8.06 1.61
N ASN A 12 -11.81 7.45 2.73
CA ASN A 12 -12.14 6.06 3.01
C ASN A 12 -13.65 5.87 3.18
N TYR A 13 -14.14 4.68 2.84
CA TYR A 13 -15.54 4.35 2.94
C TYR A 13 -15.96 4.05 4.39
N GLY A 14 -17.08 4.63 4.81
CA GLY A 14 -17.63 4.42 6.16
C GLY A 14 -16.71 4.93 7.28
N ASN A 15 -16.80 4.29 8.44
CA ASN A 15 -16.01 4.65 9.64
C ASN A 15 -14.61 4.04 9.65
N LEU A 16 -14.09 3.62 8.50
CA LEU A 16 -12.70 3.18 8.35
C LEU A 16 -11.74 4.38 8.45
N GLN A 17 -11.68 4.93 9.64
CA GLN A 17 -10.60 5.86 9.95
C GLN A 17 -9.33 5.04 10.10
N THR A 18 -8.48 5.11 9.10
CA THR A 18 -7.08 4.68 9.27
C THR A 18 -6.47 5.53 10.38
N TYR A 19 -5.89 4.88 11.38
CA TYR A 19 -5.20 5.59 12.49
C TYR A 19 -4.10 6.53 11.99
N LEU A 20 -3.57 6.25 10.80
CA LEU A 20 -2.56 7.08 10.14
C LEU A 20 -3.15 7.60 8.82
N LYS A 21 -3.32 8.90 8.72
CA LYS A 21 -3.59 9.55 7.44
C LYS A 21 -2.25 9.80 6.75
N LEU A 22 -2.03 9.14 5.62
CA LEU A 22 -0.77 9.19 4.89
C LEU A 22 -1.02 9.60 3.42
N PRO A 23 -0.19 10.50 2.84
CA PRO A 23 -0.27 10.85 1.42
C PRO A 23 -0.03 9.64 0.52
N SER A 24 -0.63 9.61 -0.68
CA SER A 24 -0.27 8.62 -1.71
C SER A 24 1.11 8.94 -2.28
N LEU A 25 2.05 8.00 -2.11
CA LEU A 25 3.39 8.10 -2.70
C LEU A 25 3.32 8.02 -4.24
N GLU A 26 2.37 7.27 -4.78
CA GLU A 26 2.16 7.12 -6.22
C GLU A 26 1.75 8.46 -6.85
N LEU A 27 0.78 9.17 -6.25
CA LEU A 27 0.37 10.49 -6.76
C LEU A 27 1.50 11.52 -6.65
N CYS A 28 2.27 11.50 -5.54
CA CYS A 28 3.44 12.37 -5.38
C CYS A 28 4.47 12.14 -6.48
N GLN A 29 4.73 10.87 -6.83
CA GLN A 29 5.73 10.52 -7.84
C GLN A 29 5.27 10.90 -9.24
N ILE A 30 4.01 10.60 -9.61
CA ILE A 30 3.45 10.99 -10.92
C ILE A 30 3.44 12.52 -11.04
N SER A 31 3.07 13.23 -9.97
CA SER A 31 3.12 14.70 -9.95
C SER A 31 4.53 15.24 -10.19
N ALA A 32 5.56 14.64 -9.59
CA ALA A 32 6.94 15.04 -9.81
C ALA A 32 7.38 14.89 -11.28
N VAL A 33 7.03 13.74 -11.89
CA VAL A 33 7.30 13.51 -13.33
C VAL A 33 6.58 14.53 -14.20
N LEU A 34 5.33 14.84 -13.91
CA LEU A 34 4.55 15.84 -14.64
C LEU A 34 5.17 17.24 -14.53
N ASN A 35 5.53 17.67 -13.32
CA ASN A 35 6.17 18.97 -13.07
C ASN A 35 7.50 19.09 -13.82
N GLN A 36 8.33 18.07 -13.81
CA GLN A 36 9.60 18.04 -14.54
C GLN A 36 9.42 18.23 -16.05
N ASN A 37 8.27 17.77 -16.59
CA ASN A 37 7.93 17.86 -18.01
C ASN A 37 7.01 19.06 -18.35
N GLY A 38 6.84 20.01 -17.43
CA GLY A 38 6.09 21.26 -17.66
C GLY A 38 4.57 21.13 -17.64
N TYR A 39 4.01 19.98 -17.24
CA TYR A 39 2.57 19.77 -17.12
C TYR A 39 2.06 20.26 -15.76
N ARG A 40 0.99 21.03 -15.78
CA ARG A 40 0.36 21.55 -14.57
C ARG A 40 -0.62 20.56 -13.99
N ASN A 41 -0.47 20.28 -12.71
CA ASN A 41 -1.35 19.37 -11.99
C ASN A 41 -1.84 19.98 -10.68
N LYS A 42 -2.95 19.46 -10.17
CA LYS A 42 -3.58 19.87 -8.91
C LYS A 42 -4.15 18.62 -8.22
N LEU A 43 -4.08 18.59 -6.89
CA LEU A 43 -4.76 17.60 -6.08
C LEU A 43 -6.02 18.20 -5.44
N VAL A 44 -7.10 17.42 -5.41
CA VAL A 44 -8.21 17.57 -4.48
C VAL A 44 -8.14 16.40 -3.50
N ASP A 45 -7.86 16.72 -2.25
CA ASP A 45 -7.59 15.74 -1.20
C ASP A 45 -8.80 15.60 -0.28
N CYS A 46 -9.71 14.69 -0.67
CA CYS A 46 -10.89 14.34 0.14
C CYS A 46 -10.52 13.47 1.35
N PHE A 47 -9.34 12.81 1.32
CA PHE A 47 -8.93 11.86 2.34
C PHE A 47 -8.56 12.53 3.66
N ILE A 48 -7.78 13.61 3.62
CA ILE A 48 -7.32 14.28 4.84
C ILE A 48 -8.46 14.95 5.58
N ASP A 49 -9.35 15.62 4.85
CA ASP A 49 -10.45 16.40 5.41
C ASP A 49 -11.69 15.52 5.70
N GLY A 50 -11.77 14.32 5.12
CA GLY A 50 -12.91 13.39 5.31
C GLY A 50 -14.16 13.84 4.56
N HIS A 51 -14.02 14.60 3.47
CA HIS A 51 -15.11 15.11 2.67
C HIS A 51 -15.40 14.25 1.42
N ASP A 52 -16.65 14.26 0.98
CA ASP A 52 -17.00 13.74 -0.35
C ASP A 52 -16.55 14.74 -1.43
N ILE A 53 -16.34 14.25 -2.65
CA ILE A 53 -15.94 15.10 -3.79
C ILE A 53 -16.97 16.20 -4.10
N GLN A 54 -18.25 15.94 -3.86
CA GLN A 54 -19.32 16.92 -4.05
C GLN A 54 -19.24 18.09 -3.07
N GLU A 55 -18.81 17.82 -1.85
CA GLU A 55 -18.60 18.86 -0.82
C GLU A 55 -17.40 19.75 -1.17
N LEU A 56 -16.47 19.24 -1.98
CA LEU A 56 -15.30 19.97 -2.44
C LEU A 56 -15.44 20.54 -3.87
N ASP A 57 -16.67 20.61 -4.41
CA ASP A 57 -16.92 21.10 -5.79
C ASP A 57 -16.34 22.49 -6.04
N ASN A 58 -16.37 23.38 -5.05
CA ASN A 58 -15.78 24.70 -5.12
C ASN A 58 -14.24 24.70 -5.20
N MET A 59 -13.59 23.61 -4.85
CA MET A 59 -12.14 23.44 -4.98
C MET A 59 -11.74 22.87 -6.35
N LEU A 60 -12.71 22.35 -7.11
CA LEU A 60 -12.50 21.82 -8.45
C LEU A 60 -12.12 22.93 -9.45
N PRO A 61 -11.26 22.65 -10.44
CA PRO A 61 -11.00 23.60 -11.53
C PRO A 61 -12.28 23.95 -12.30
N ILE A 62 -12.48 25.24 -12.60
CA ILE A 62 -13.57 25.71 -13.47
C ILE A 62 -13.37 25.17 -14.89
N GLU A 63 -12.14 25.26 -15.41
CA GLU A 63 -11.77 24.70 -16.71
C GLU A 63 -11.52 23.21 -16.61
N SER A 64 -12.05 22.42 -17.57
CA SER A 64 -11.83 20.98 -17.63
C SER A 64 -10.34 20.64 -17.73
N PRO A 65 -9.81 19.78 -16.86
CA PRO A 65 -8.48 19.21 -17.05
C PRO A 65 -8.49 18.28 -18.29
N ARG A 66 -7.30 17.90 -18.76
CA ARG A 66 -7.19 16.89 -19.84
C ARG A 66 -7.39 15.48 -19.29
N ILE A 67 -6.89 15.24 -18.08
CA ILE A 67 -6.97 13.95 -17.39
C ILE A 67 -7.41 14.18 -15.94
N VAL A 68 -8.32 13.36 -15.45
CA VAL A 68 -8.62 13.17 -14.03
C VAL A 68 -8.05 11.82 -13.62
N LEU A 69 -7.23 11.79 -12.57
CA LEU A 69 -6.62 10.57 -12.06
C LEU A 69 -7.01 10.37 -10.58
N ILE A 70 -7.68 9.26 -10.28
CA ILE A 70 -8.28 8.96 -9.00
C ILE A 70 -7.52 7.83 -8.31
N TYR A 71 -7.07 8.06 -7.07
CA TYR A 71 -6.44 7.03 -6.25
C TYR A 71 -7.49 6.08 -5.67
N CYS A 72 -7.24 4.78 -5.80
CA CYS A 72 -8.14 3.72 -5.35
C CYS A 72 -7.42 2.64 -4.57
N SER A 73 -7.84 2.42 -3.34
CA SER A 73 -7.42 1.32 -2.48
C SER A 73 -8.65 0.51 -2.07
N GLU A 74 -8.46 -0.61 -1.40
CA GLU A 74 -9.56 -1.38 -0.81
C GLU A 74 -10.40 -0.57 0.20
N TYR A 75 -9.80 0.43 0.85
CA TYR A 75 -10.48 1.25 1.87
C TYR A 75 -11.36 2.35 1.28
N ASN A 76 -11.08 2.81 0.07
CA ASN A 76 -11.81 3.89 -0.58
C ASN A 76 -12.45 3.49 -1.91
N HIS A 77 -12.47 2.21 -2.28
CA HIS A 77 -12.89 1.73 -3.60
C HIS A 77 -14.27 2.27 -4.00
N ILE A 78 -15.25 2.16 -3.11
CA ILE A 78 -16.61 2.66 -3.35
C ILE A 78 -16.62 4.17 -3.61
N ASN A 79 -15.94 4.94 -2.75
CA ASN A 79 -15.85 6.40 -2.90
C ASN A 79 -15.05 6.81 -4.15
N ALA A 80 -14.03 6.02 -4.52
CA ALA A 80 -13.27 6.25 -5.76
C ALA A 80 -14.16 6.08 -7.00
N LEU A 81 -15.05 5.09 -7.02
CA LEU A 81 -16.02 4.89 -8.10
C LEU A 81 -17.07 6.00 -8.15
N HIS A 82 -17.61 6.43 -7.00
CA HIS A 82 -18.52 7.58 -6.92
C HIS A 82 -17.85 8.85 -7.42
N THR A 83 -16.60 9.09 -7.00
CA THR A 83 -15.79 10.22 -7.46
C THR A 83 -15.58 10.20 -8.98
N ALA A 84 -15.24 9.02 -9.53
CA ALA A 84 -15.07 8.84 -10.97
C ALA A 84 -16.35 9.16 -11.75
N TYR A 85 -17.49 8.65 -11.28
CA TYR A 85 -18.79 8.93 -11.88
C TYR A 85 -19.14 10.42 -11.86
N TYR A 86 -18.99 11.07 -10.71
CA TYR A 86 -19.26 12.50 -10.55
C TYR A 86 -18.37 13.35 -11.46
N LEU A 87 -17.06 13.07 -11.51
CA LEU A 87 -16.10 13.85 -12.30
C LEU A 87 -16.23 13.60 -13.80
N ALA A 88 -16.66 12.42 -14.22
CA ALA A 88 -17.00 12.16 -15.63
C ALA A 88 -18.16 13.01 -16.12
N GLN A 89 -19.15 13.29 -15.27
CA GLN A 89 -20.24 14.20 -15.62
C GLN A 89 -19.81 15.67 -15.56
N ARG A 90 -18.98 16.03 -14.57
CA ARG A 90 -18.47 17.39 -14.38
C ARG A 90 -17.50 17.82 -15.48
N TYR A 91 -16.73 16.89 -16.01
CA TYR A 91 -15.70 17.09 -17.03
C TYR A 91 -15.86 16.10 -18.21
N PRO A 92 -16.90 16.25 -19.05
CA PRO A 92 -17.22 15.25 -20.09
C PRO A 92 -16.15 15.10 -21.17
N ASN A 93 -15.20 16.04 -21.26
CA ASN A 93 -14.09 16.00 -22.23
C ASN A 93 -12.76 15.57 -21.60
N ALA A 94 -12.71 15.29 -20.30
CA ALA A 94 -11.53 14.76 -19.63
C ALA A 94 -11.49 13.23 -19.71
N LEU A 95 -10.30 12.66 -19.83
CA LEU A 95 -10.11 11.22 -19.60
C LEU A 95 -10.16 10.93 -18.10
N ILE A 96 -10.97 9.96 -17.71
CA ILE A 96 -11.07 9.50 -16.32
C ILE A 96 -10.23 8.25 -16.14
N GLY A 97 -9.17 8.37 -15.35
CA GLY A 97 -8.27 7.27 -15.00
C GLY A 97 -8.34 6.91 -13.52
N ILE A 98 -8.04 5.67 -13.22
CA ILE A 98 -7.97 5.16 -11.85
C ILE A 98 -6.65 4.42 -11.64
N LEU A 99 -6.06 4.55 -10.44
CA LEU A 99 -4.83 3.85 -10.08
C LEU A 99 -4.90 3.30 -8.66
N GLY A 100 -4.09 2.31 -8.40
CA GLY A 100 -3.94 1.69 -7.08
C GLY A 100 -3.70 0.19 -7.17
N MET A 101 -3.29 -0.39 -6.06
CA MET A 101 -2.87 -1.79 -6.06
C MET A 101 -4.00 -2.73 -6.46
N ILE A 102 -5.19 -2.59 -5.87
CA ILE A 102 -6.29 -3.52 -6.11
C ILE A 102 -6.82 -3.43 -7.55
N VAL A 103 -6.89 -2.24 -8.12
CA VAL A 103 -7.41 -2.02 -9.48
C VAL A 103 -6.46 -2.50 -10.56
N THR A 104 -5.17 -2.60 -10.25
CA THR A 104 -4.12 -3.14 -11.14
C THR A 104 -4.44 -4.55 -11.64
N PHE A 105 -5.06 -5.37 -10.82
CA PHE A 105 -5.29 -6.79 -11.12
C PHE A 105 -6.69 -7.11 -11.66
N ILE A 106 -7.56 -6.09 -11.77
CA ILE A 106 -8.93 -6.23 -12.28
C ILE A 106 -9.28 -5.17 -13.34
N PRO A 107 -8.34 -4.73 -14.20
CA PRO A 107 -8.55 -3.55 -15.06
C PRO A 107 -9.66 -3.77 -16.07
N GLU A 108 -9.72 -4.94 -16.71
CA GLU A 108 -10.76 -5.25 -17.72
C GLU A 108 -12.15 -5.33 -17.07
N TYR A 109 -12.24 -5.89 -15.85
CA TYR A 109 -13.48 -5.93 -15.09
C TYR A 109 -13.99 -4.50 -14.83
N LEU A 110 -13.15 -3.61 -14.33
CA LEU A 110 -13.50 -2.22 -14.04
C LEU A 110 -13.94 -1.47 -15.29
N LEU A 111 -13.17 -1.57 -16.37
CA LEU A 111 -13.49 -0.90 -17.62
C LEU A 111 -14.78 -1.42 -18.27
N LYS A 112 -15.11 -2.71 -18.10
CA LYS A 112 -16.38 -3.29 -18.56
C LYS A 112 -17.57 -2.80 -17.75
N ARG A 113 -17.42 -2.83 -16.40
CA ARG A 113 -18.53 -2.57 -15.49
C ARG A 113 -18.83 -1.08 -15.35
N TYR A 114 -17.81 -0.22 -15.45
CA TYR A 114 -17.94 1.22 -15.23
C TYR A 114 -17.62 2.01 -16.51
N PRO A 115 -18.64 2.34 -17.32
CA PRO A 115 -18.44 2.99 -18.61
C PRO A 115 -17.75 4.36 -18.53
N PHE A 116 -17.84 5.04 -17.40
CA PHE A 116 -17.28 6.35 -17.15
C PHE A 116 -15.77 6.34 -16.81
N ILE A 117 -15.14 5.18 -16.67
CA ILE A 117 -13.68 5.04 -16.54
C ILE A 117 -13.10 4.76 -17.93
N ASP A 118 -12.12 5.54 -18.36
CA ASP A 118 -11.48 5.41 -19.68
C ASP A 118 -10.24 4.51 -19.63
N PHE A 119 -9.46 4.58 -18.53
CA PHE A 119 -8.24 3.78 -18.35
C PHE A 119 -7.94 3.45 -16.90
N VAL A 120 -7.17 2.39 -16.72
CA VAL A 120 -6.63 1.94 -15.42
C VAL A 120 -5.11 1.89 -15.52
N LEU A 121 -4.41 2.52 -14.57
CA LEU A 121 -2.96 2.40 -14.45
C LEU A 121 -2.60 1.08 -13.75
N LEU A 122 -1.58 0.41 -14.24
CA LEU A 122 -1.15 -0.92 -13.78
C LEU A 122 0.21 -0.83 -13.08
N GLY A 123 0.29 -1.33 -11.85
CA GLY A 123 1.53 -1.34 -11.09
C GLY A 123 2.14 0.05 -10.90
N ASN A 124 3.46 0.13 -10.98
CA ASN A 124 4.19 1.40 -10.91
C ASN A 124 4.11 2.11 -12.28
N ALA A 125 3.21 3.07 -12.40
CA ALA A 125 2.89 3.76 -13.65
C ALA A 125 3.43 5.21 -13.69
N ASP A 126 4.64 5.44 -13.17
CA ASP A 126 5.19 6.76 -12.90
C ASP A 126 5.22 7.68 -14.14
N TYR A 127 5.49 7.14 -15.33
CA TYR A 127 5.60 7.91 -16.58
C TYR A 127 4.32 7.91 -17.43
N VAL A 128 3.38 7.02 -17.17
CA VAL A 128 2.24 6.73 -18.07
C VAL A 128 1.39 7.97 -18.36
N ILE A 129 1.08 8.78 -17.35
CA ILE A 129 0.26 9.99 -17.53
C ILE A 129 0.97 10.99 -18.43
N LYS A 130 2.27 11.19 -18.25
CA LYS A 130 3.10 12.02 -19.13
C LYS A 130 3.03 11.49 -20.58
N ASP A 131 3.22 10.19 -20.77
CA ASP A 131 3.22 9.57 -22.10
C ASP A 131 1.85 9.68 -22.82
N ILE A 132 0.74 9.60 -22.07
CA ILE A 132 -0.60 9.85 -22.60
C ILE A 132 -0.78 11.33 -23.02
N LEU A 133 -0.29 12.26 -22.19
CA LEU A 133 -0.36 13.69 -22.48
C LEU A 133 0.44 14.09 -23.74
N GLU A 134 1.60 13.48 -23.95
CA GLU A 134 2.43 13.68 -25.16
C GLU A 134 1.73 13.20 -26.45
N ARG A 135 0.70 12.34 -26.34
CA ARG A 135 -0.14 11.87 -27.44
C ARG A 135 -1.48 12.61 -27.52
N ASP A 136 -1.55 13.85 -27.04
CA ASP A 136 -2.76 14.68 -27.00
C ASP A 136 -3.97 13.98 -26.34
N ASN A 137 -3.75 13.12 -25.36
CA ASN A 137 -4.75 12.29 -24.68
C ASN A 137 -5.48 11.30 -25.62
N LYS A 138 -4.90 10.98 -26.77
CA LYS A 138 -5.50 10.03 -27.71
C LYS A 138 -5.13 8.59 -27.30
N LEU A 139 -5.99 7.92 -26.55
CA LEU A 139 -5.77 6.53 -26.13
C LEU A 139 -5.56 5.59 -27.33
N SER A 140 -6.11 5.93 -28.50
CA SER A 140 -5.86 5.18 -29.75
C SER A 140 -4.39 5.20 -30.19
N CYS A 141 -3.55 6.07 -29.63
CA CYS A 141 -2.13 6.16 -29.92
C CYS A 141 -1.24 5.59 -28.78
N CYS A 142 -1.84 4.85 -27.83
CA CYS A 142 -1.16 4.37 -26.62
C CYS A 142 -0.78 2.88 -26.62
N GLN A 143 -0.77 2.22 -27.80
CA GLN A 143 -0.54 0.77 -27.89
C GLN A 143 0.84 0.33 -27.38
N ASP A 144 1.83 1.21 -27.44
CA ASP A 144 3.20 1.00 -26.99
C ASP A 144 3.43 1.38 -25.52
N ILE A 145 2.51 2.13 -24.90
CA ILE A 145 2.64 2.52 -23.49
C ILE A 145 2.32 1.32 -22.60
N LYS A 146 3.29 0.87 -21.83
CA LYS A 146 3.10 -0.17 -20.82
C LYS A 146 2.44 0.39 -19.56
N ASN A 147 2.03 -0.48 -18.64
CA ASN A 147 1.43 -0.12 -17.36
C ASN A 147 0.08 0.61 -17.48
N VAL A 148 -0.67 0.36 -18.54
CA VAL A 148 -2.03 0.88 -18.75
C VAL A 148 -2.94 -0.14 -19.42
N CYS A 149 -4.19 -0.16 -18.96
CA CYS A 149 -5.31 -0.82 -19.61
C CYS A 149 -6.38 0.24 -19.90
N TYR A 150 -6.93 0.29 -21.13
CA TYR A 150 -7.79 1.38 -21.57
C TYR A 150 -8.83 0.98 -22.59
N LYS A 151 -9.84 1.83 -22.78
CA LYS A 151 -10.87 1.68 -23.82
C LYS A 151 -10.46 2.38 -25.11
N CYS A 152 -10.59 1.70 -26.23
CA CYS A 152 -10.36 2.28 -27.56
C CYS A 152 -11.21 1.58 -28.62
N GLY A 153 -12.00 2.36 -29.38
CA GLY A 153 -12.81 1.82 -30.48
C GLY A 153 -13.77 0.71 -30.05
N GLY A 154 -14.36 0.81 -28.86
CA GLY A 154 -15.28 -0.21 -28.33
C GLY A 154 -14.59 -1.47 -27.78
N LYS A 155 -13.26 -1.50 -27.77
CA LYS A 155 -12.45 -2.62 -27.24
C LYS A 155 -11.71 -2.17 -25.97
N ILE A 156 -11.40 -3.14 -25.11
CA ILE A 156 -10.48 -2.95 -23.98
C ILE A 156 -9.11 -3.49 -24.41
N ILE A 157 -8.09 -2.66 -24.26
CA ILE A 157 -6.71 -2.97 -24.62
C ILE A 157 -5.89 -2.96 -23.34
N ASN A 158 -5.27 -4.08 -22.99
CA ASN A 158 -4.38 -4.23 -21.85
C ASN A 158 -2.94 -4.37 -22.36
N ASN A 159 -2.11 -3.36 -22.12
CA ASN A 159 -0.72 -3.34 -22.58
C ASN A 159 0.24 -4.10 -21.64
N GLY A 160 -0.29 -4.62 -20.54
CA GLY A 160 0.50 -5.30 -19.51
C GLY A 160 1.44 -4.38 -18.74
N MET A 161 2.14 -4.96 -17.79
CA MET A 161 3.11 -4.24 -16.94
C MET A 161 4.54 -4.43 -17.45
N ASN A 162 5.36 -3.39 -17.31
CA ASN A 162 6.80 -3.42 -17.59
C ASN A 162 7.51 -2.38 -16.71
N TYR A 163 8.72 -2.70 -16.25
CA TYR A 163 9.50 -1.89 -15.32
C TYR A 163 10.93 -1.67 -15.82
N ASN A 164 11.08 -1.32 -17.10
CA ASN A 164 12.38 -1.07 -17.75
C ASN A 164 12.95 0.33 -17.44
N TYR A 165 12.94 0.73 -16.15
CA TYR A 165 13.54 1.96 -15.69
C TYR A 165 14.10 1.78 -14.28
N SER A 166 15.04 2.63 -13.89
CA SER A 166 15.55 2.69 -12.52
C SER A 166 14.74 3.69 -11.69
N LEU A 167 14.54 3.42 -10.40
CA LEU A 167 13.97 4.42 -9.48
C LEU A 167 14.84 5.68 -9.41
N ASN A 168 16.14 5.55 -9.71
CA ASN A 168 17.07 6.68 -9.75
C ASN A 168 16.87 7.62 -10.95
N ASP A 169 16.12 7.19 -11.96
CA ASP A 169 15.77 8.03 -13.12
C ASP A 169 14.56 8.91 -12.84
N LEU A 170 13.84 8.62 -11.76
CA LEU A 170 12.69 9.41 -11.33
C LEU A 170 13.13 10.71 -10.63
N PRO A 171 12.41 11.81 -10.82
CA PRO A 171 12.61 13.01 -10.00
C PRO A 171 12.22 12.73 -8.54
N THR A 172 12.78 13.49 -7.61
CA THR A 172 12.36 13.46 -6.20
C THR A 172 10.85 13.70 -6.11
N SER A 173 10.14 12.86 -5.35
CA SER A 173 8.69 12.92 -5.21
C SER A 173 8.18 14.30 -4.83
N ASN A 174 7.13 14.79 -5.48
CA ASN A 174 6.49 16.06 -5.15
C ASN A 174 5.63 15.93 -3.87
N ARG A 175 6.25 16.03 -2.71
CA ARG A 175 5.57 15.92 -1.40
C ARG A 175 4.63 17.10 -1.13
N GLU A 176 4.91 18.27 -1.74
CA GLU A 176 4.10 19.49 -1.64
C GLU A 176 2.81 19.42 -2.47
N LEU A 177 2.58 18.34 -3.21
CA LEU A 177 1.28 18.03 -3.80
C LEU A 177 0.18 17.98 -2.73
N TYR A 178 0.53 17.50 -1.54
CA TYR A 178 -0.33 17.43 -0.35
C TYR A 178 -0.04 18.59 0.61
N ASP A 179 -1.05 19.02 1.36
CA ASP A 179 -0.85 19.96 2.47
C ASP A 179 -0.14 19.26 3.65
N LEU A 180 1.19 19.29 3.63
CA LEU A 180 2.03 18.63 4.63
C LEU A 180 1.74 19.09 6.06
N LYS A 181 1.25 20.34 6.27
CA LYS A 181 0.89 20.85 7.60
C LYS A 181 -0.33 20.15 8.16
N LYS A 182 -1.35 19.91 7.31
CA LYS A 182 -2.52 19.14 7.70
C LYS A 182 -2.13 17.70 8.05
N TYR A 183 -1.27 17.06 7.24
CA TYR A 183 -0.80 15.71 7.51
C TYR A 183 0.03 15.62 8.80
N HIS A 184 0.93 16.56 9.03
CA HIS A 184 1.71 16.62 10.26
C HIS A 184 0.85 16.80 11.52
N PHE A 185 -0.25 17.54 11.43
CA PHE A 185 -1.22 17.67 12.52
C PHE A 185 -1.91 16.36 12.86
N HIS A 186 -2.20 15.51 11.86
CA HIS A 186 -2.85 14.22 12.06
C HIS A 186 -1.88 13.08 12.42
N SER A 187 -0.63 13.16 11.98
CA SER A 187 0.40 12.14 12.24
C SER A 187 1.77 12.78 12.39
N PRO A 188 2.51 12.47 13.47
CA PRO A 188 3.90 12.90 13.61
C PRO A 188 4.83 12.19 12.63
N GLU A 189 4.42 11.05 12.06
CA GLU A 189 5.20 10.26 11.12
C GLU A 189 4.85 10.62 9.67
N ALA A 190 5.89 10.91 8.87
CA ALA A 190 5.76 10.97 7.43
C ALA A 190 6.09 9.62 6.79
N ILE A 191 5.36 9.26 5.75
CA ILE A 191 5.64 8.05 4.97
C ILE A 191 6.71 8.34 3.92
N VAL A 192 7.71 7.46 3.81
CA VAL A 192 8.74 7.47 2.74
C VAL A 192 9.02 6.05 2.29
N ARG A 193 9.64 5.88 1.12
CA ARG A 193 9.90 4.54 0.58
C ARG A 193 11.21 4.54 -0.22
N SER A 194 12.17 3.71 0.19
CA SER A 194 13.48 3.57 -0.48
C SER A 194 13.54 2.43 -1.49
N SER A 195 12.54 1.54 -1.49
CA SER A 195 12.44 0.41 -2.41
C SER A 195 10.98 0.06 -2.70
N ARG A 196 10.73 -0.63 -3.80
CA ARG A 196 9.42 -1.17 -4.20
C ARG A 196 9.56 -2.66 -4.43
N GLY A 197 8.51 -3.43 -4.09
CA GLY A 197 8.51 -4.88 -4.22
C GLY A 197 9.19 -5.59 -3.05
N CYS A 198 8.96 -6.88 -2.97
CA CYS A 198 9.47 -7.75 -1.91
C CYS A 198 10.09 -9.01 -2.53
N PRO A 199 11.20 -9.54 -2.00
CA PRO A 199 11.80 -10.78 -2.50
C PRO A 199 11.06 -12.05 -2.08
N SER A 200 10.01 -11.95 -1.24
CA SER A 200 9.18 -13.09 -0.80
C SER A 200 8.00 -13.34 -1.75
N HIS A 201 7.51 -14.60 -1.79
CA HIS A 201 6.44 -15.04 -2.70
C HIS A 201 5.18 -15.52 -1.98
N CYS A 202 4.86 -14.92 -0.82
CA CYS A 202 3.70 -15.32 -0.01
C CYS A 202 2.40 -15.32 -0.82
N ALA A 203 1.66 -16.43 -0.80
CA ALA A 203 0.48 -16.66 -1.65
C ALA A 203 -0.69 -15.71 -1.38
N PHE A 204 -0.73 -15.05 -0.23
CA PHE A 204 -1.74 -14.05 0.13
C PHE A 204 -1.37 -12.61 -0.27
N CYS A 205 -0.12 -12.36 -0.71
CA CYS A 205 0.42 -11.02 -0.90
C CYS A 205 0.53 -10.64 -2.38
N ASN A 206 -0.12 -9.56 -2.79
CA ASN A 206 -0.06 -9.08 -4.17
C ASN A 206 1.13 -8.12 -4.46
N LYS A 207 1.95 -7.80 -3.46
CA LYS A 207 3.10 -6.88 -3.62
C LYS A 207 4.10 -7.34 -4.68
N THR A 208 4.44 -8.62 -4.68
CA THR A 208 5.39 -9.19 -5.65
C THR A 208 4.85 -9.16 -7.08
N ALA A 209 3.55 -9.40 -7.26
CA ALA A 209 2.91 -9.30 -8.57
C ALA A 209 2.73 -7.84 -9.03
N TYR A 210 2.61 -6.91 -8.07
CA TYR A 210 2.47 -5.49 -8.34
C TYR A 210 3.78 -4.83 -8.80
N SER A 211 4.92 -5.21 -8.23
CA SER A 211 6.23 -4.63 -8.54
C SER A 211 7.36 -5.62 -8.33
N PRO A 212 8.32 -5.72 -9.25
CA PRO A 212 9.59 -6.37 -8.94
C PRO A 212 10.33 -5.60 -7.86
N LEU A 213 11.36 -6.21 -7.27
CA LEU A 213 12.23 -5.51 -6.34
C LEU A 213 13.05 -4.45 -7.08
N MET A 214 12.74 -3.20 -6.80
CA MET A 214 13.42 -2.01 -7.34
C MET A 214 13.94 -1.19 -6.17
N VAL A 215 15.15 -0.67 -6.28
CA VAL A 215 15.84 0.02 -5.19
C VAL A 215 16.27 1.42 -5.62
N GLU A 216 16.04 2.37 -4.75
CA GLU A 216 16.48 3.75 -4.91
C GLU A 216 17.84 3.97 -4.23
N SER A 217 18.67 4.89 -4.76
CA SER A 217 19.92 5.31 -4.11
C SER A 217 19.63 6.02 -2.77
N MET A 218 20.55 5.91 -1.82
CA MET A 218 20.42 6.64 -0.54
C MET A 218 20.35 8.15 -0.77
N LYS A 219 21.09 8.68 -1.76
CA LYS A 219 21.04 10.10 -2.10
C LYS A 219 19.61 10.56 -2.45
N ASN A 220 18.90 9.83 -3.32
CA ASN A 220 17.55 10.19 -3.73
C ASN A 220 16.56 10.02 -2.56
N PHE A 221 16.65 8.91 -1.87
CA PHE A 221 15.83 8.62 -0.68
C PHE A 221 15.95 9.72 0.38
N PHE A 222 17.16 10.11 0.74
CA PHE A 222 17.37 11.16 1.74
C PHE A 222 17.01 12.56 1.22
N SER A 223 17.05 12.81 -0.09
CA SER A 223 16.55 14.07 -0.66
C SER A 223 15.06 14.26 -0.40
N GLU A 224 14.26 13.19 -0.43
CA GLU A 224 12.85 13.24 -0.06
C GLU A 224 12.66 13.48 1.46
N ILE A 225 13.46 12.82 2.29
CA ILE A 225 13.48 13.03 3.76
C ILE A 225 13.81 14.48 4.10
N ASP A 226 14.78 15.10 3.42
CA ASP A 226 15.16 16.49 3.65
C ASP A 226 14.00 17.48 3.39
N ILE A 227 13.18 17.22 2.37
CA ILE A 227 11.97 18.02 2.11
C ILE A 227 11.00 17.91 3.29
N LEU A 228 10.79 16.72 3.81
CA LEU A 228 9.88 16.48 4.92
C LEU A 228 10.40 17.05 6.24
N ILE A 229 11.71 16.96 6.51
CA ILE A 229 12.34 17.59 7.69
C ILE A 229 12.16 19.13 7.64
N LYS A 230 12.34 19.76 6.48
CA LYS A 230 12.09 21.20 6.29
C LYS A 230 10.64 21.57 6.57
N ASN A 231 9.69 20.64 6.39
CA ASN A 231 8.28 20.79 6.72
C ASN A 231 7.92 20.36 8.15
N GLY A 232 8.92 20.11 9.01
CA GLY A 232 8.74 19.88 10.45
C GLY A 232 8.65 18.41 10.87
N PHE A 233 8.70 17.46 9.95
CA PHE A 233 8.69 16.04 10.32
C PHE A 233 10.05 15.60 10.89
N ASN A 234 10.00 14.79 11.93
CA ASN A 234 11.17 14.19 12.57
C ASN A 234 10.98 12.70 12.88
N GLN A 235 9.87 12.12 12.42
CA GLN A 235 9.55 10.71 12.50
C GLN A 235 9.12 10.21 11.12
N PHE A 236 9.57 9.02 10.75
CA PHE A 236 9.32 8.46 9.43
C PHE A 236 8.89 7.00 9.51
N PHE A 237 7.87 6.66 8.72
CA PHE A 237 7.52 5.28 8.41
C PHE A 237 8.14 4.93 7.05
N PHE A 238 9.10 4.01 7.05
CA PHE A 238 9.67 3.46 5.82
C PHE A 238 8.73 2.38 5.29
N ALA A 239 7.93 2.77 4.28
CA ALA A 239 6.89 1.93 3.69
C ALA A 239 7.43 0.97 2.62
N ASP A 240 8.71 0.65 2.68
CA ASP A 240 9.29 -0.47 1.93
C ASP A 240 8.52 -1.74 2.29
N ASP A 241 8.25 -2.60 1.30
CA ASP A 241 7.58 -3.88 1.56
C ASP A 241 8.42 -4.79 2.49
N THR A 242 9.73 -4.60 2.50
CA THR A 242 10.67 -5.04 3.53
C THR A 242 11.91 -4.14 3.47
N PHE A 243 12.15 -3.36 4.53
CA PHE A 243 13.36 -2.56 4.65
C PHE A 243 14.55 -3.45 4.99
N ALA A 244 15.76 -3.03 4.60
CA ALA A 244 16.99 -3.78 4.89
C ALA A 244 16.92 -5.26 4.46
N PHE A 245 16.28 -5.55 3.30
CA PHE A 245 16.20 -6.90 2.72
C PHE A 245 17.57 -7.54 2.47
N THR A 246 18.66 -6.76 2.54
CA THR A 246 20.04 -7.21 2.71
C THR A 246 20.72 -6.39 3.79
N TYR A 247 21.63 -7.03 4.53
CA TYR A 247 22.43 -6.33 5.54
C TYR A 247 23.27 -5.19 4.93
N TYR A 248 23.76 -5.37 3.70
CA TYR A 248 24.47 -4.33 2.97
C TYR A 248 23.63 -3.06 2.79
N ARG A 249 22.35 -3.21 2.45
CA ARG A 249 21.43 -2.07 2.29
C ARG A 249 21.26 -1.28 3.60
N LEU A 250 21.22 -1.98 4.72
CA LEU A 250 21.19 -1.33 6.04
C LEU A 250 22.49 -0.56 6.30
N LEU A 251 23.65 -1.12 5.95
CA LEU A 251 24.93 -0.42 6.14
C LEU A 251 25.01 0.85 5.32
N GLU A 252 24.58 0.83 4.05
CA GLU A 252 24.49 2.03 3.20
C GLU A 252 23.64 3.12 3.86
N PHE A 253 22.46 2.74 4.40
CA PHE A 253 21.59 3.66 5.11
C PHE A 253 22.28 4.23 6.37
N CYS A 254 22.87 3.39 7.20
CA CYS A 254 23.53 3.80 8.42
C CYS A 254 24.70 4.76 8.17
N ASP A 255 25.48 4.48 7.12
CA ASP A 255 26.60 5.34 6.73
C ASP A 255 26.11 6.70 6.24
N TYR A 256 25.06 6.72 5.40
CA TYR A 256 24.47 7.97 4.94
C TYR A 256 23.86 8.77 6.10
N TYR A 257 23.11 8.11 6.98
CA TYR A 257 22.50 8.71 8.16
C TYR A 257 23.53 9.39 9.06
N ARG A 258 24.63 8.71 9.38
CA ARG A 258 25.70 9.24 10.26
C ARG A 258 26.52 10.34 9.58
N ASN A 259 26.92 10.13 8.33
CA ASN A 259 27.79 11.07 7.62
C ASN A 259 27.12 12.43 7.38
N HIS A 260 25.79 12.48 7.37
CA HIS A 260 25.01 13.71 7.22
C HIS A 260 24.39 14.20 8.55
N ASN A 261 24.78 13.58 9.68
CA ASN A 261 24.33 13.95 11.02
C ASN A 261 22.79 13.98 11.19
N TYR A 262 22.07 13.02 10.58
CA TYR A 262 20.63 12.91 10.79
C TYR A 262 20.32 12.45 12.24
N SER A 263 19.18 12.92 12.77
CA SER A 263 18.72 12.62 14.13
C SER A 263 17.24 12.26 14.22
N PHE A 264 16.59 12.03 13.08
CA PHE A 264 15.18 11.62 13.04
C PHE A 264 14.98 10.19 13.53
N ARG A 265 13.76 9.87 13.95
CA ARG A 265 13.36 8.51 14.33
C ARG A 265 12.59 7.85 13.17
N TRP A 266 12.65 6.52 13.09
CA TRP A 266 11.95 5.82 12.02
C TRP A 266 11.46 4.42 12.43
N THR A 267 10.45 3.96 11.69
CA THR A 267 9.86 2.62 11.77
C THR A 267 9.90 1.98 10.38
N SER A 268 9.89 0.65 10.30
CA SER A 268 9.89 -0.06 9.02
C SER A 268 9.28 -1.45 9.13
N ASN A 269 8.89 -2.01 7.97
CA ASN A 269 8.56 -3.42 7.85
C ASN A 269 9.83 -4.27 7.86
N LEU A 270 9.79 -5.39 8.57
CA LEU A 270 10.89 -6.33 8.68
C LEU A 270 10.37 -7.77 8.64
N ARG A 271 11.05 -8.64 7.89
CA ARG A 271 10.72 -10.06 7.92
C ARG A 271 11.30 -10.70 9.18
N LEU A 272 10.60 -11.69 9.73
CA LEU A 272 11.05 -12.41 10.91
C LEU A 272 12.48 -12.96 10.73
N ASN A 273 12.76 -13.59 9.60
CA ASN A 273 14.05 -14.22 9.31
C ASN A 273 15.23 -13.23 9.24
N ASP A 274 14.96 -11.95 8.99
CA ASP A 274 16.00 -10.90 8.89
C ASP A 274 16.43 -10.38 10.29
N ILE A 275 15.71 -10.73 11.34
CA ILE A 275 16.02 -10.27 12.71
C ILE A 275 17.27 -10.99 13.20
N THR A 276 18.36 -10.26 13.33
CA THR A 276 19.61 -10.70 13.97
C THR A 276 20.04 -9.66 15.01
N ASP A 277 20.87 -10.08 15.96
CA ASP A 277 21.38 -9.18 17.01
C ASP A 277 22.11 -7.98 16.40
N GLU A 278 22.94 -8.24 15.41
CA GLU A 278 23.71 -7.20 14.71
C GLU A 278 22.82 -6.25 13.91
N LEU A 279 21.82 -6.76 13.16
CA LEU A 279 20.91 -5.93 12.38
C LEU A 279 20.11 -5.00 13.28
N ILE A 280 19.53 -5.51 14.37
CA ILE A 280 18.71 -4.73 15.29
C ILE A 280 19.55 -3.69 16.06
N SER A 281 20.77 -4.05 16.47
CA SER A 281 21.71 -3.07 17.04
C SER A 281 21.96 -1.91 16.10
N LYS A 282 22.32 -2.19 14.85
CA LYS A 282 22.58 -1.16 13.83
C LYS A 282 21.35 -0.30 13.53
N MET A 283 20.18 -0.89 13.41
CA MET A 283 18.94 -0.13 13.23
C MET A 283 18.71 0.82 14.41
N LYS A 284 18.84 0.31 15.65
CA LYS A 284 18.62 1.10 16.88
C LYS A 284 19.60 2.26 17.01
N GLU A 285 20.89 2.04 16.74
CA GLU A 285 21.96 3.05 16.76
C GLU A 285 21.70 4.19 15.75
N ASN A 286 20.95 3.92 14.68
CA ASN A 286 20.67 4.86 13.61
C ASN A 286 19.20 5.29 13.54
N GLY A 287 18.54 5.41 14.69
CA GLY A 287 17.25 6.07 14.84
C GLY A 287 16.01 5.19 14.75
N ALA A 288 16.14 3.87 14.47
CA ALA A 288 14.98 2.98 14.50
C ALA A 288 14.42 2.86 15.92
N TYR A 289 13.12 2.95 16.07
CA TYR A 289 12.49 2.77 17.38
C TYR A 289 11.45 1.66 17.41
N ARG A 290 10.86 1.30 16.25
CA ARG A 290 9.87 0.24 16.11
C ARG A 290 10.04 -0.49 14.80
N VAL A 291 9.72 -1.78 14.77
CA VAL A 291 9.62 -2.60 13.56
C VAL A 291 8.24 -3.24 13.45
N PHE A 292 7.74 -3.36 12.23
CA PHE A 292 6.52 -4.10 11.91
C PHE A 292 6.92 -5.50 11.41
N ILE A 293 6.41 -6.54 12.06
CA ILE A 293 6.77 -7.93 11.75
C ILE A 293 5.53 -8.69 11.32
N GLY A 294 5.54 -9.20 10.09
CA GLY A 294 4.51 -10.09 9.61
C GLY A 294 4.74 -11.50 10.17
N ILE A 295 4.11 -11.84 11.29
CA ILE A 295 4.11 -13.21 11.83
C ILE A 295 3.11 -14.07 11.06
N GLU A 296 1.96 -13.53 10.75
CA GLU A 296 0.82 -14.02 9.98
C GLU A 296 0.13 -15.25 10.61
N THR A 297 0.87 -16.34 10.88
CA THR A 297 0.37 -17.53 11.56
C THR A 297 1.50 -18.22 12.33
N LEU A 298 1.16 -18.98 13.38
CA LEU A 298 2.07 -19.88 14.11
C LEU A 298 1.96 -21.34 13.66
N ASN A 299 1.04 -21.65 12.76
CA ASN A 299 0.87 -22.97 12.22
C ASN A 299 1.87 -23.23 11.09
N HIS A 300 2.79 -24.19 11.30
CA HIS A 300 3.83 -24.56 10.31
C HIS A 300 3.22 -25.00 8.97
N LYS A 301 2.19 -25.82 9.01
CA LYS A 301 1.48 -26.27 7.81
C LYS A 301 0.84 -25.12 7.05
N SER A 302 0.26 -24.15 7.77
CA SER A 302 -0.28 -22.95 7.16
C SER A 302 0.82 -22.11 6.50
N CYS A 303 1.98 -21.93 7.16
CA CYS A 303 3.13 -21.26 6.56
C CYS A 303 3.58 -21.91 5.25
N GLU A 304 3.66 -23.24 5.21
CA GLU A 304 4.02 -23.98 3.99
C GLU A 304 2.98 -23.79 2.89
N LEU A 305 1.69 -23.89 3.22
CA LEU A 305 0.59 -23.71 2.27
C LEU A 305 0.60 -22.33 1.61
N VAL A 306 0.90 -21.28 2.36
CA VAL A 306 0.88 -19.90 1.83
C VAL A 306 2.27 -19.41 1.40
N ASP A 307 3.24 -20.30 1.27
CA ASP A 307 4.64 -19.99 0.90
C ASP A 307 5.25 -18.83 1.74
N LYS A 308 4.91 -18.84 3.03
CA LYS A 308 5.51 -17.90 4.00
C LYS A 308 6.80 -18.52 4.54
N THR A 309 7.91 -18.20 3.90
CA THR A 309 9.24 -18.72 4.26
C THR A 309 9.73 -18.10 5.57
N GLN A 310 9.17 -18.54 6.70
CA GLN A 310 9.61 -18.13 8.02
C GLN A 310 9.87 -19.34 8.93
N ASN A 311 10.91 -19.25 9.77
CA ASN A 311 11.17 -20.27 10.77
C ASN A 311 10.43 -19.92 12.09
N ILE A 312 9.28 -20.54 12.29
CA ILE A 312 8.47 -20.32 13.50
C ILE A 312 9.19 -20.80 14.76
N LEU A 313 10.04 -21.84 14.64
CA LEU A 313 10.79 -22.36 15.78
C LEU A 313 11.77 -21.33 16.37
N ASP A 314 12.26 -20.42 15.55
CA ASP A 314 13.15 -19.34 15.97
C ASP A 314 12.40 -18.08 16.42
N LEU A 315 11.07 -18.04 16.34
CA LEU A 315 10.29 -16.83 16.59
C LEU A 315 10.54 -16.24 17.97
N GLU A 316 10.54 -17.05 19.02
CA GLU A 316 10.81 -16.59 20.40
C GLU A 316 12.21 -15.97 20.51
N SER A 317 13.23 -16.63 19.99
CA SER A 317 14.61 -16.13 20.02
C SER A 317 14.77 -14.81 19.25
N ARG A 318 14.04 -14.63 18.14
CA ARG A 318 14.01 -13.38 17.37
C ARG A 318 13.33 -12.26 18.16
N ILE A 319 12.24 -12.56 18.86
CA ILE A 319 11.57 -11.60 19.75
C ILE A 319 12.48 -11.21 20.93
N ASP A 320 13.22 -12.15 21.50
CA ASP A 320 14.16 -11.86 22.59
C ASP A 320 15.28 -10.91 22.13
N ILE A 321 15.74 -11.01 20.88
CA ILE A 321 16.68 -10.03 20.31
C ILE A 321 16.05 -8.61 20.31
N LEU A 322 14.79 -8.47 19.87
CA LEU A 322 14.12 -7.17 19.88
C LEU A 322 14.02 -6.60 21.29
N LYS A 323 13.61 -7.43 22.28
CA LYS A 323 13.51 -7.03 23.69
C LYS A 323 14.87 -6.63 24.28
N LYS A 324 15.92 -7.39 23.97
CA LYS A 324 17.31 -7.10 24.39
C LYS A 324 17.73 -5.69 23.97
N HIS A 325 17.42 -5.30 22.74
CA HIS A 325 17.75 -3.98 22.19
C HIS A 325 16.69 -2.91 22.50
N LYS A 326 15.66 -3.21 23.29
CA LYS A 326 14.52 -2.31 23.57
C LYS A 326 13.92 -1.75 22.28
N MET A 327 13.86 -2.59 21.24
CA MET A 327 13.19 -2.28 19.99
C MET A 327 11.70 -2.57 20.15
N GLU A 328 10.86 -1.54 20.00
CA GLU A 328 9.43 -1.75 19.94
C GLU A 328 9.09 -2.59 18.72
N PHE A 329 8.04 -3.42 18.81
CA PHE A 329 7.60 -4.18 17.66
C PHE A 329 6.09 -4.27 17.58
N HIS A 330 5.61 -4.22 16.34
CA HIS A 330 4.22 -4.46 15.98
C HIS A 330 4.13 -5.85 15.35
N ALA A 331 3.33 -6.74 15.94
CA ALA A 331 3.05 -8.07 15.40
C ALA A 331 1.80 -8.02 14.49
N SER A 332 1.97 -8.38 13.23
CA SER A 332 0.85 -8.54 12.29
C SER A 332 0.51 -10.02 12.13
N LEU A 333 -0.78 -10.35 12.30
CA LEU A 333 -1.31 -11.70 12.16
C LEU A 333 -2.52 -11.70 11.22
N ILE A 334 -2.70 -12.82 10.54
CA ILE A 334 -3.87 -13.12 9.73
C ILE A 334 -4.66 -14.22 10.44
N VAL A 335 -5.91 -13.96 10.75
CA VAL A 335 -6.83 -14.91 11.39
C VAL A 335 -7.62 -15.62 10.30
N GLY A 336 -7.48 -16.94 10.23
CA GLY A 336 -8.13 -17.78 9.23
C GLY A 336 -7.25 -18.05 8.00
N ASN A 337 -5.93 -18.12 8.15
CA ASN A 337 -5.08 -18.61 7.08
C ASN A 337 -5.48 -20.03 6.64
N PRO A 338 -5.23 -20.40 5.37
CA PRO A 338 -5.38 -21.78 4.91
C PRO A 338 -4.69 -22.78 5.83
N GLY A 339 -5.43 -23.75 6.33
CA GLY A 339 -4.94 -24.79 7.23
C GLY A 339 -4.90 -24.45 8.72
N ASP A 340 -5.24 -23.21 9.10
CA ASP A 340 -5.41 -22.88 10.52
C ASP A 340 -6.67 -23.54 11.09
N THR A 341 -6.56 -24.04 12.32
CA THR A 341 -7.67 -24.62 13.11
C THR A 341 -7.98 -23.74 14.31
N ILE A 342 -9.07 -24.03 15.01
CA ILE A 342 -9.41 -23.35 16.28
C ILE A 342 -8.28 -23.51 17.30
N GLU A 343 -7.66 -24.68 17.37
CA GLU A 343 -6.54 -24.96 18.28
C GLU A 343 -5.33 -24.07 17.97
N ASP A 344 -5.01 -23.86 16.69
CA ASP A 344 -3.94 -22.96 16.25
C ASP A 344 -4.23 -21.52 16.66
N LEU A 345 -5.48 -21.06 16.53
CA LEU A 345 -5.88 -19.72 16.93
C LEU A 345 -5.80 -19.51 18.46
N GLU A 346 -6.19 -20.53 19.26
CA GLU A 346 -6.00 -20.50 20.71
C GLU A 346 -4.53 -20.51 21.11
N HIS A 347 -3.70 -21.28 20.42
CA HIS A 347 -2.24 -21.26 20.61
C HIS A 347 -1.67 -19.89 20.30
N THR A 348 -2.06 -19.29 19.17
CA THR A 348 -1.63 -17.96 18.74
C THR A 348 -2.02 -16.89 19.77
N SER A 349 -3.25 -16.92 20.30
CA SER A 349 -3.69 -16.00 21.35
C SER A 349 -2.82 -16.06 22.61
N LYS A 350 -2.50 -17.27 23.08
CA LYS A 350 -1.61 -17.47 24.24
C LYS A 350 -0.18 -16.97 23.95
N PHE A 351 0.31 -17.23 22.75
CA PHE A 351 1.65 -16.83 22.35
C PHE A 351 1.81 -15.29 22.29
N ILE A 352 0.84 -14.58 21.71
CA ILE A 352 0.88 -13.10 21.65
C ILE A 352 0.92 -12.47 23.04
N ARG A 353 0.15 -13.00 23.99
CA ARG A 353 0.27 -12.58 25.42
C ARG A 353 1.66 -12.81 25.98
N LYS A 354 2.30 -13.95 25.64
CA LYS A 354 3.66 -14.28 26.11
C LYS A 354 4.70 -13.32 25.57
N ILE A 355 4.64 -12.98 24.29
CA ILE A 355 5.66 -12.13 23.64
C ILE A 355 5.45 -10.64 23.88
N GLN A 356 4.26 -10.21 24.30
CA GLN A 356 3.93 -8.83 24.66
C GLN A 356 4.42 -7.79 23.63
N PRO A 357 3.89 -7.81 22.39
CA PRO A 357 4.24 -6.80 21.41
C PRO A 357 3.78 -5.41 21.86
N THR A 358 4.45 -4.36 21.43
CA THR A 358 4.01 -2.97 21.68
C THR A 358 2.64 -2.72 21.05
N LEU A 359 2.41 -3.29 19.87
CA LEU A 359 1.14 -3.29 19.15
C LEU A 359 0.95 -4.64 18.45
N ALA A 360 -0.30 -5.03 18.23
CA ALA A 360 -0.62 -6.14 17.35
C ALA A 360 -1.86 -5.86 16.50
N THR A 361 -1.89 -6.42 15.31
CA THR A 361 -3.08 -6.44 14.44
C THR A 361 -3.47 -7.88 14.13
N PHE A 362 -4.77 -8.15 14.17
CA PHE A 362 -5.37 -9.46 13.91
C PHE A 362 -6.32 -9.31 12.73
N ASN A 363 -5.74 -9.26 11.52
CA ASN A 363 -6.50 -9.10 10.29
C ASN A 363 -7.22 -10.41 9.95
N THR A 364 -8.49 -10.35 9.59
CA THR A 364 -9.16 -11.51 9.00
C THR A 364 -8.60 -11.78 7.62
N ILE A 365 -8.55 -13.08 7.23
CA ILE A 365 -8.09 -13.46 5.90
C ILE A 365 -8.84 -12.68 4.82
N LYS A 366 -8.10 -12.21 3.84
CA LYS A 366 -8.62 -11.59 2.61
C LYS A 366 -7.87 -12.16 1.42
N VAL A 367 -8.57 -12.35 0.33
CA VAL A 367 -7.95 -12.73 -0.94
C VAL A 367 -7.92 -11.50 -1.84
N TYR A 368 -6.75 -11.16 -2.32
CA TYR A 368 -6.54 -10.01 -3.18
C TYR A 368 -6.36 -10.46 -4.64
N PRO A 369 -7.01 -9.81 -5.60
CA PRO A 369 -6.72 -10.05 -7.01
C PRO A 369 -5.22 -9.99 -7.30
N GLY A 370 -4.73 -10.86 -8.18
CA GLY A 370 -3.31 -10.99 -8.50
C GLY A 370 -2.50 -11.83 -7.50
N THR A 371 -3.17 -12.55 -6.60
CA THR A 371 -2.52 -13.48 -5.67
C THR A 371 -2.87 -14.94 -6.00
N PRO A 372 -1.97 -15.90 -5.71
CA PRO A 372 -2.29 -17.32 -5.83
C PRO A 372 -3.57 -17.74 -5.08
N LEU A 373 -3.82 -17.16 -3.90
CA LEU A 373 -5.04 -17.41 -3.13
C LEU A 373 -6.32 -16.99 -3.89
N TYR A 374 -6.25 -15.90 -4.64
CA TYR A 374 -7.38 -15.42 -5.44
C TYR A 374 -7.58 -16.24 -6.70
N ASP A 375 -6.48 -16.56 -7.40
CA ASP A 375 -6.53 -17.26 -8.69
C ASP A 375 -6.89 -18.74 -8.54
N ASN A 376 -6.52 -19.37 -7.40
CA ASN A 376 -6.71 -20.79 -7.13
C ASN A 376 -7.31 -21.05 -5.73
N PRO A 377 -8.43 -20.44 -5.33
CA PRO A 377 -8.95 -20.50 -3.96
C PRO A 377 -9.21 -21.93 -3.46
N GLY A 378 -9.68 -22.82 -4.34
CA GLY A 378 -9.94 -24.22 -3.99
C GLY A 378 -8.68 -24.99 -3.58
N GLN A 379 -7.51 -24.70 -4.17
CA GLN A 379 -6.23 -25.33 -3.79
C GLN A 379 -5.86 -25.01 -2.34
N TYR A 380 -6.21 -23.82 -1.86
CA TYR A 380 -5.93 -23.35 -0.52
C TYR A 380 -7.08 -23.62 0.46
N GLY A 381 -8.17 -24.25 0.02
CA GLY A 381 -9.37 -24.45 0.84
C GLY A 381 -10.05 -23.14 1.22
N ILE A 382 -9.89 -22.09 0.41
CA ILE A 382 -10.56 -20.82 0.55
C ILE A 382 -12.00 -20.94 0.06
N LEU A 383 -12.91 -20.40 0.85
CA LEU A 383 -14.31 -20.22 0.54
C LEU A 383 -14.63 -18.73 0.61
N ALA A 384 -15.54 -18.26 -0.22
CA ALA A 384 -15.89 -16.84 -0.27
C ALA A 384 -17.40 -16.68 -0.52
N GLU A 385 -18.02 -15.75 0.18
CA GLU A 385 -19.36 -15.27 -0.20
C GLU A 385 -19.26 -14.39 -1.45
N ASP A 386 -18.19 -13.59 -1.53
CA ASP A 386 -17.88 -12.75 -2.68
C ASP A 386 -16.37 -12.56 -2.81
N MET A 387 -15.80 -12.96 -3.95
CA MET A 387 -14.37 -12.75 -4.25
C MET A 387 -14.02 -11.28 -4.48
N MET A 388 -15.02 -10.46 -4.85
CA MET A 388 -14.89 -8.99 -4.97
C MET A 388 -15.30 -8.30 -3.65
N TRP A 389 -14.93 -8.89 -2.52
CA TRP A 389 -15.31 -8.48 -1.18
C TRP A 389 -15.18 -6.96 -0.93
N PHE A 390 -14.22 -6.27 -1.53
CA PHE A 390 -13.97 -4.83 -1.39
C PHE A 390 -15.02 -3.96 -2.10
N GLU A 391 -15.84 -4.52 -3.00
CA GLU A 391 -17.02 -3.85 -3.58
C GLU A 391 -18.24 -3.91 -2.68
N ASN A 392 -18.25 -4.81 -1.69
CA ASN A 392 -19.36 -4.94 -0.76
C ASN A 392 -19.23 -3.92 0.37
N PRO A 393 -20.22 -3.06 0.62
CA PRO A 393 -20.15 -2.03 1.66
C PRO A 393 -20.05 -2.59 3.09
N ASP A 394 -20.34 -3.87 3.29
CA ASP A 394 -20.30 -4.53 4.61
C ASP A 394 -19.02 -5.34 4.85
N TRP A 395 -18.05 -5.30 3.93
CA TRP A 395 -16.83 -6.12 4.00
C TRP A 395 -16.00 -5.92 5.29
N ASN A 396 -16.11 -4.77 5.94
CA ASN A 396 -15.41 -4.46 7.18
C ASN A 396 -16.21 -4.83 8.44
N LYS A 397 -17.49 -5.24 8.30
CA LYS A 397 -18.34 -5.62 9.42
C LYS A 397 -18.21 -7.09 9.78
N ARG A 398 -17.97 -7.94 8.78
CA ARG A 398 -17.79 -9.39 8.94
C ARG A 398 -16.86 -9.95 7.88
N PRO A 399 -16.15 -11.07 8.14
CA PRO A 399 -15.38 -11.76 7.13
C PRO A 399 -16.27 -12.28 5.99
N MET A 400 -15.91 -11.97 4.76
CA MET A 400 -16.55 -12.52 3.56
C MET A 400 -15.72 -13.65 2.94
N ILE A 401 -14.46 -13.74 3.34
CA ILE A 401 -13.51 -14.78 2.98
C ILE A 401 -13.28 -15.63 4.23
N TYR A 402 -13.32 -16.93 4.06
CA TYR A 402 -13.13 -17.93 5.12
C TYR A 402 -12.51 -19.19 4.55
N THR A 403 -12.26 -20.19 5.37
CA THR A 403 -11.65 -21.44 4.93
C THR A 403 -12.57 -22.62 5.20
N LYS A 404 -12.26 -23.77 4.62
CA LYS A 404 -12.99 -25.02 4.89
C LYS A 404 -12.92 -25.43 6.37
N ASP A 405 -11.90 -24.96 7.11
CA ASP A 405 -11.59 -25.32 8.49
C ASP A 405 -12.16 -24.34 9.53
N LEU A 406 -12.47 -23.10 9.10
CA LEU A 406 -12.95 -22.02 9.96
C LEU A 406 -14.10 -21.26 9.31
N SER A 407 -15.23 -21.11 10.02
CA SER A 407 -16.37 -20.30 9.55
C SER A 407 -16.12 -18.79 9.67
N PRO A 408 -16.90 -17.94 8.96
CA PRO A 408 -16.82 -16.49 9.10
C PRO A 408 -17.00 -16.02 10.54
N GLU A 409 -17.93 -16.64 11.30
CA GLU A 409 -18.19 -16.30 12.69
C GLU A 409 -17.02 -16.65 13.61
N GLN A 410 -16.37 -17.78 13.38
CA GLN A 410 -15.16 -18.21 14.11
C GLN A 410 -14.01 -17.26 13.84
N ILE A 411 -13.76 -16.90 12.58
CA ILE A 411 -12.73 -15.94 12.20
C ILE A 411 -12.98 -14.57 12.85
N ALA A 412 -14.23 -14.07 12.80
CA ALA A 412 -14.60 -12.80 13.43
C ALA A 412 -14.44 -12.86 14.95
N PHE A 413 -14.84 -13.96 15.58
CA PHE A 413 -14.71 -14.15 17.02
C PHE A 413 -13.27 -14.13 17.45
N TYR A 414 -12.40 -14.93 16.82
CA TYR A 414 -10.98 -15.02 17.20
C TYR A 414 -10.19 -13.74 16.90
N SER A 415 -10.49 -13.03 15.81
CA SER A 415 -9.89 -11.73 15.54
C SER A 415 -10.17 -10.74 16.68
N ARG A 416 -11.41 -10.66 17.16
CA ARG A 416 -11.79 -9.80 18.30
C ARG A 416 -11.24 -10.30 19.63
N LYS A 417 -11.33 -11.62 19.88
CA LYS A 417 -10.80 -12.24 21.10
C LYS A 417 -9.31 -11.93 21.29
N MET A 418 -8.51 -12.10 20.24
CA MET A 418 -7.07 -11.84 20.32
C MET A 418 -6.75 -10.37 20.59
N MET A 419 -7.54 -9.43 20.03
CA MET A 419 -7.42 -8.00 20.37
C MET A 419 -7.68 -7.74 21.86
N VAL A 420 -8.75 -8.33 22.41
CA VAL A 420 -9.06 -8.20 23.84
C VAL A 420 -8.00 -8.88 24.69
N ASP A 421 -7.60 -10.07 24.32
CA ASP A 421 -6.58 -10.87 25.05
C ASP A 421 -5.22 -10.15 25.14
N MET A 422 -4.90 -9.29 24.19
CA MET A 422 -3.68 -8.47 24.22
C MET A 422 -3.75 -7.31 25.24
N LEU A 423 -4.95 -6.84 25.58
CA LEU A 423 -5.17 -5.71 26.49
C LEU A 423 -5.19 -6.12 27.96
N ILE A 424 -5.32 -7.43 28.25
CA ILE A 424 -5.37 -8.02 29.59
C ILE A 424 -4.00 -8.63 29.96
#